data_9b762a7ac368975cc840d9ca6954cd9b
#
_entry.id   9b762a7ac368975cc840d9ca6954cd9b
#
_cell.length_a   1.000
_cell.length_b   1.000
_cell.length_c   1.000
_cell.angle_alpha   90.00
_cell.angle_beta   90.00
_cell.angle_gamma   90.00
#
_symmetry.space_group_name_H-M   'P 1'
#
loop_
_entity.id
_entity.type
_entity.pdbx_description
1 polymer ?
#
loop_
_entity_poly.entity_id
_entity_poly.type
_entity_poly.pdbx_seq_one_letter_code
_entity_poly.pdbx_strand_id
1 'polypeptide(L)'
;MPIRTDRLVLRLFTPDDVDGMYAYQGLASVARYLYRPPRSREQCARLITRIADATRWERKGDALVLAVRRHDAPEIVGEVILTLDNAGAAQAEIGWVLHPAYEGRGYATEAARALAAVAFDRLGVHRLFARLDVENAGSIRVCERLGMRREAHLVENDRYDGRWGSEYVYAALAHELRH
;
A
#
# COMPACT_ATOMS: atom_id res chain seq x y z
N MET A 1 -9.85 9.09 -12.80
CA MET A 1 -9.41 8.24 -13.93
C MET A 1 -8.46 7.16 -13.39
N PRO A 2 -8.50 5.92 -13.91
CA PRO A 2 -7.54 4.89 -13.52
C PRO A 2 -6.13 5.27 -13.96
N ILE A 3 -5.13 4.86 -13.17
CA ILE A 3 -3.72 5.00 -13.50
C ILE A 3 -3.31 3.74 -14.29
N ARG A 4 -2.69 3.93 -15.43
CA ARG A 4 -2.18 2.84 -16.27
C ARG A 4 -0.66 2.84 -16.24
N THR A 5 -0.08 1.67 -16.09
CA THR A 5 1.36 1.41 -16.17
C THR A 5 1.61 0.43 -17.34
N ASP A 6 2.78 -0.10 -17.48
CA ASP A 6 3.11 -1.05 -18.57
C ASP A 6 2.26 -2.34 -18.48
N ARG A 7 2.01 -2.85 -17.27
CA ARG A 7 1.34 -4.13 -17.05
C ARG A 7 0.08 -4.04 -16.21
N LEU A 8 -0.15 -2.89 -15.51
CA LEU A 8 -1.16 -2.78 -14.47
C LEU A 8 -2.15 -1.64 -14.73
N VAL A 9 -3.34 -1.81 -14.17
CA VAL A 9 -4.36 -0.77 -14.03
C VAL A 9 -4.65 -0.60 -12.54
N LEU A 10 -4.42 0.60 -12.01
CA LEU A 10 -4.77 0.99 -10.65
C LEU A 10 -6.05 1.82 -10.70
N ARG A 11 -7.07 1.42 -9.95
CA ARG A 11 -8.36 2.11 -9.91
C ARG A 11 -8.99 2.04 -8.52
N LEU A 12 -9.96 2.89 -8.28
CA LEU A 12 -10.77 2.77 -7.07
C LEU A 12 -11.47 1.39 -7.03
N PHE A 13 -11.66 0.89 -5.82
CA PHE A 13 -12.47 -0.30 -5.58
C PHE A 13 -13.94 -0.02 -5.90
N THR A 14 -14.63 -1.04 -6.33
CA THR A 14 -16.09 -1.06 -6.53
C THR A 14 -16.71 -2.15 -5.66
N PRO A 15 -18.03 -2.13 -5.42
CA PRO A 15 -18.71 -3.20 -4.67
C PRO A 15 -18.48 -4.60 -5.24
N ASP A 16 -18.24 -4.73 -6.54
CA ASP A 16 -17.99 -6.03 -7.20
C ASP A 16 -16.61 -6.61 -6.87
N ASP A 17 -15.72 -5.83 -6.25
CA ASP A 17 -14.34 -6.25 -5.94
C ASP A 17 -14.21 -6.98 -4.59
N VAL A 18 -15.30 -7.20 -3.88
CA VAL A 18 -15.27 -7.81 -2.52
C VAL A 18 -14.56 -9.16 -2.52
N ASP A 19 -14.88 -10.03 -3.45
CA ASP A 19 -14.28 -11.36 -3.53
C ASP A 19 -12.80 -11.29 -3.95
N GLY A 20 -12.45 -10.36 -4.84
CA GLY A 20 -11.07 -10.09 -5.22
C GLY A 20 -10.22 -9.57 -4.06
N MET A 21 -10.76 -8.66 -3.24
CA MET A 21 -10.08 -8.20 -2.03
C MET A 21 -9.98 -9.30 -0.99
N TYR A 22 -11.05 -10.06 -0.75
CA TYR A 22 -11.07 -11.15 0.21
C TYR A 22 -10.05 -12.24 -0.12
N ALA A 23 -9.81 -12.51 -1.41
CA ALA A 23 -8.87 -13.54 -1.86
C ALA A 23 -7.46 -13.38 -1.27
N TYR A 24 -7.00 -12.14 -0.98
CA TYR A 24 -5.71 -11.92 -0.33
C TYR A 24 -5.83 -11.39 1.11
N GLN A 25 -6.80 -10.53 1.41
CA GLN A 25 -6.99 -9.98 2.77
C GLN A 25 -7.46 -11.04 3.78
N GLY A 26 -8.06 -12.14 3.31
CA GLY A 26 -8.47 -13.29 4.11
C GLY A 26 -7.35 -14.28 4.43
N LEU A 27 -6.14 -14.08 3.91
CA LEU A 27 -5.02 -15.00 4.11
C LEU A 27 -4.20 -14.64 5.36
N ALA A 28 -3.92 -15.64 6.21
CA ALA A 28 -3.07 -15.45 7.39
C ALA A 28 -1.64 -15.04 7.01
N SER A 29 -1.11 -15.56 5.89
CA SER A 29 0.21 -15.20 5.38
C SER A 29 0.34 -13.72 5.00
N VAL A 30 -0.76 -13.09 4.56
CA VAL A 30 -0.82 -11.65 4.27
C VAL A 30 -1.02 -10.85 5.56
N ALA A 31 -1.94 -11.29 6.42
CA ALA A 31 -2.33 -10.58 7.62
C ALA A 31 -1.19 -10.47 8.66
N ARG A 32 -0.27 -11.46 8.69
CA ARG A 32 0.83 -11.51 9.66
C ARG A 32 1.72 -10.25 9.67
N TYR A 33 1.98 -9.68 8.50
CA TYR A 33 2.81 -8.46 8.35
C TYR A 33 2.03 -7.16 8.54
N LEU A 34 0.71 -7.26 8.77
CA LEU A 34 -0.18 -6.13 8.96
C LEU A 34 -0.64 -6.00 10.42
N TYR A 35 -0.05 -6.80 11.32
CA TYR A 35 -0.35 -6.84 12.77
C TYR A 35 -1.87 -6.90 13.07
N ARG A 36 -2.60 -7.70 12.31
CA ARG A 36 -4.04 -7.88 12.45
C ARG A 36 -4.47 -9.28 12.00
N PRO A 37 -5.65 -9.78 12.45
CA PRO A 37 -6.19 -11.04 11.93
C PRO A 37 -6.56 -10.93 10.44
N PRO A 38 -6.65 -12.06 9.71
CA PRO A 38 -7.25 -12.12 8.40
C PRO A 38 -8.64 -11.48 8.40
N ARG A 39 -9.00 -10.76 7.32
CA ARG A 39 -10.33 -10.17 7.20
C ARG A 39 -11.35 -11.22 6.76
N SER A 40 -12.56 -11.10 7.28
CA SER A 40 -13.70 -11.80 6.69
C SER A 40 -14.17 -11.11 5.42
N ARG A 41 -14.99 -11.81 4.63
CA ARG A 41 -15.59 -11.24 3.42
C ARG A 41 -16.44 -10.00 3.73
N GLU A 42 -17.21 -10.03 4.83
CA GLU A 42 -18.03 -8.91 5.29
C GLU A 42 -17.16 -7.70 5.72
N GLN A 43 -15.99 -7.96 6.32
CA GLN A 43 -15.03 -6.90 6.64
C GLN A 43 -14.44 -6.27 5.38
N CYS A 44 -14.17 -7.06 4.34
CA CYS A 44 -13.75 -6.54 3.04
C CYS A 44 -14.84 -5.68 2.40
N ALA A 45 -16.11 -6.12 2.42
CA ALA A 45 -17.23 -5.34 1.90
C ALA A 45 -17.38 -3.99 2.62
N ARG A 46 -17.33 -3.98 3.97
CA ARG A 46 -17.36 -2.72 4.74
C ARG A 46 -16.16 -1.82 4.46
N LEU A 47 -14.98 -2.41 4.26
CA LEU A 47 -13.78 -1.63 3.89
C LEU A 47 -13.96 -0.97 2.53
N ILE A 48 -14.41 -1.72 1.52
CA ILE A 48 -14.66 -1.19 0.16
C ILE A 48 -15.66 -0.03 0.21
N THR A 49 -16.78 -0.17 0.90
CA THR A 49 -17.75 0.92 1.07
C THR A 49 -17.08 2.16 1.66
N ARG A 50 -16.28 2.01 2.71
CA ARG A 50 -15.59 3.13 3.35
C ARG A 50 -14.57 3.82 2.47
N ILE A 51 -13.78 3.06 1.69
CA ILE A 51 -12.73 3.63 0.84
C ILE A 51 -13.26 4.17 -0.49
N ALA A 52 -14.39 3.68 -0.98
CA ALA A 52 -15.03 4.19 -2.19
C ALA A 52 -15.47 5.66 -2.05
N ASP A 53 -15.86 6.07 -0.84
CA ASP A 53 -16.28 7.43 -0.50
C ASP A 53 -15.11 8.33 -0.04
N ALA A 54 -13.91 7.76 0.12
CA ALA A 54 -12.72 8.47 0.59
C ALA A 54 -12.08 9.28 -0.56
N THR A 55 -12.66 10.44 -0.86
CA THR A 55 -12.20 11.35 -1.93
C THR A 55 -11.42 12.57 -1.41
N ARG A 56 -11.26 12.69 -0.08
CA ARG A 56 -10.60 13.83 0.55
C ARG A 56 -9.11 13.58 0.73
N TRP A 57 -8.34 14.66 0.63
CA TRP A 57 -6.90 14.67 0.88
C TRP A 57 -6.53 15.97 1.63
N GLU A 58 -7.00 16.10 2.87
CA GLU A 58 -6.90 17.35 3.66
C GLU A 58 -6.39 17.10 5.08
N ARG A 59 -6.69 15.95 5.65
CA ARG A 59 -6.46 15.65 7.08
C ARG A 59 -5.67 14.38 7.26
N LYS A 60 -4.94 14.30 8.37
CA LYS A 60 -4.31 13.04 8.78
C LYS A 60 -5.33 11.90 8.80
N GLY A 61 -4.96 10.80 8.13
CA GLY A 61 -5.80 9.62 7.97
C GLY A 61 -6.62 9.58 6.67
N ASP A 62 -6.70 10.68 5.92
CA ASP A 62 -7.27 10.64 4.57
C ASP A 62 -6.44 9.69 3.71
N ALA A 63 -7.08 8.79 2.98
CA ALA A 63 -6.39 7.75 2.25
C ALA A 63 -6.93 7.54 0.84
N LEU A 64 -6.02 7.30 -0.09
CA LEU A 64 -6.31 6.81 -1.43
C LEU A 64 -5.93 5.33 -1.49
N VAL A 65 -6.91 4.46 -1.67
CA VAL A 65 -6.72 3.02 -1.77
C VAL A 65 -7.12 2.56 -3.16
N LEU A 66 -6.18 2.01 -3.91
CA LEU A 66 -6.40 1.59 -5.29
C LEU A 66 -6.26 0.07 -5.43
N ALA A 67 -7.24 -0.55 -6.06
CA ALA A 67 -7.14 -1.92 -6.54
C ALA A 67 -6.11 -2.00 -7.67
N VAL A 68 -5.27 -3.01 -7.62
CA VAL A 68 -4.26 -3.30 -8.65
C VAL A 68 -4.75 -4.48 -9.48
N ARG A 69 -4.88 -4.29 -10.79
CA ARG A 69 -5.24 -5.32 -11.76
C ARG A 69 -4.19 -5.39 -12.87
N ARG A 70 -4.09 -6.54 -13.51
CA ARG A 70 -3.33 -6.67 -14.76
C ARG A 70 -4.15 -6.12 -15.94
N HIS A 71 -3.50 -5.71 -17.01
CA HIS A 71 -4.18 -5.29 -18.24
C HIS A 71 -4.94 -6.44 -18.91
N ASP A 72 -4.35 -7.63 -18.86
CA ASP A 72 -4.79 -8.83 -19.59
C ASP A 72 -5.73 -9.74 -18.78
N ALA A 73 -6.08 -9.33 -17.53
CA ALA A 73 -6.91 -10.15 -16.66
C ALA A 73 -7.77 -9.29 -15.73
N PRO A 74 -9.02 -9.71 -15.46
CA PRO A 74 -9.95 -8.95 -14.63
C PRO A 74 -9.64 -9.04 -13.14
N GLU A 75 -8.84 -10.03 -12.71
CA GLU A 75 -8.61 -10.33 -11.32
C GLU A 75 -7.79 -9.22 -10.63
N ILE A 76 -8.16 -8.94 -9.38
CA ILE A 76 -7.38 -8.08 -8.50
C ILE A 76 -6.18 -8.86 -7.99
N VAL A 77 -4.99 -8.33 -8.24
CA VAL A 77 -3.73 -8.92 -7.77
C VAL A 77 -3.28 -8.35 -6.41
N GLY A 78 -3.92 -7.28 -5.96
CA GLY A 78 -3.63 -6.62 -4.70
C GLY A 78 -4.13 -5.18 -4.64
N GLU A 79 -3.56 -4.41 -3.74
CA GLU A 79 -3.86 -3.00 -3.55
C GLU A 79 -2.61 -2.18 -3.25
N VAL A 80 -2.68 -0.88 -3.56
CA VAL A 80 -1.72 0.13 -3.10
C VAL A 80 -2.46 1.23 -2.36
N ILE A 81 -1.82 1.76 -1.33
CA ILE A 81 -2.42 2.65 -0.36
C ILE A 81 -1.54 3.88 -0.20
N LEU A 82 -2.13 5.05 -0.19
CA LEU A 82 -1.48 6.28 0.19
C LEU A 82 -2.30 6.91 1.31
N THR A 83 -1.67 7.21 2.44
CA THR A 83 -2.33 7.81 3.61
C THR A 83 -1.66 9.11 3.98
N LEU A 84 -2.42 10.20 4.09
CA LEU A 84 -1.91 11.49 4.55
C LEU A 84 -1.59 11.40 6.04
N ASP A 85 -0.31 11.55 6.39
CA ASP A 85 0.12 11.51 7.79
C ASP A 85 0.22 12.90 8.42
N ASN A 86 0.76 13.85 7.68
CA ASN A 86 0.91 15.23 8.15
C ASN A 86 0.67 16.22 6.99
N ALA A 87 -0.50 16.87 7.01
CA ALA A 87 -0.87 17.83 5.98
C ALA A 87 0.03 19.07 5.97
N GLY A 88 0.38 19.60 7.15
CA GLY A 88 1.23 20.80 7.28
C GLY A 88 2.67 20.58 6.79
N ALA A 89 3.18 19.36 6.92
CA ALA A 89 4.52 18.98 6.43
C ALA A 89 4.47 18.25 5.09
N ALA A 90 3.28 18.11 4.47
CA ALA A 90 3.05 17.39 3.22
C ALA A 90 3.68 15.98 3.22
N GLN A 91 3.46 15.21 4.30
CA GLN A 91 3.97 13.86 4.46
C GLN A 91 2.86 12.83 4.31
N ALA A 92 3.17 11.75 3.59
CA ALA A 92 2.26 10.64 3.38
C ALA A 92 2.96 9.29 3.55
N GLU A 93 2.21 8.31 4.04
CA GLU A 93 2.63 6.92 4.10
C GLU A 93 2.14 6.18 2.86
N ILE A 94 3.03 5.42 2.23
CA ILE A 94 2.70 4.52 1.12
C ILE A 94 2.76 3.06 1.59
N GLY A 95 1.78 2.26 1.18
CA GLY A 95 1.72 0.83 1.47
C GLY A 95 1.23 0.03 0.26
N TRP A 96 1.42 -1.27 0.33
CA TRP A 96 0.95 -2.24 -0.68
C TRP A 96 0.64 -3.57 -0.03
N VAL A 97 -0.32 -4.26 -0.58
CA VAL A 97 -0.66 -5.64 -0.22
C VAL A 97 -0.92 -6.40 -1.51
N LEU A 98 -0.20 -7.49 -1.75
CA LEU A 98 -0.41 -8.34 -2.92
C LEU A 98 -0.91 -9.72 -2.51
N HIS A 99 -1.68 -10.32 -3.39
CA HIS A 99 -2.00 -11.73 -3.30
C HIS A 99 -0.71 -12.55 -3.53
N PRO A 100 -0.36 -13.54 -2.66
CA PRO A 100 0.90 -14.28 -2.73
C PRO A 100 1.19 -14.94 -4.10
N ALA A 101 0.15 -15.38 -4.83
CA ALA A 101 0.32 -15.95 -6.15
C ALA A 101 0.91 -14.98 -7.21
N TYR A 102 0.92 -13.68 -6.91
CA TYR A 102 1.44 -12.64 -7.83
C TYR A 102 2.74 -11.98 -7.32
N GLU A 103 3.27 -12.46 -6.19
CA GLU A 103 4.55 -11.99 -5.67
C GLU A 103 5.74 -12.37 -6.60
N GLY A 104 6.87 -11.69 -6.41
CA GLY A 104 8.09 -11.95 -7.18
C GLY A 104 8.07 -11.46 -8.64
N ARG A 105 6.95 -10.92 -9.13
CA ARG A 105 6.78 -10.46 -10.51
C ARG A 105 7.00 -8.95 -10.71
N GLY A 106 7.35 -8.23 -9.66
CA GLY A 106 7.59 -6.79 -9.69
C GLY A 106 6.33 -5.90 -9.67
N TYR A 107 5.14 -6.49 -9.54
CA TYR A 107 3.88 -5.73 -9.55
C TYR A 107 3.75 -4.74 -8.39
N ALA A 108 4.20 -5.09 -7.18
CA ALA A 108 4.20 -4.17 -6.05
C ALA A 108 5.06 -2.92 -6.34
N THR A 109 6.26 -3.12 -6.87
CA THR A 109 7.18 -2.02 -7.21
C THR A 109 6.59 -1.13 -8.31
N GLU A 110 6.00 -1.71 -9.35
CA GLU A 110 5.38 -0.98 -10.46
C GLU A 110 4.18 -0.16 -9.98
N ALA A 111 3.29 -0.78 -9.19
CA ALA A 111 2.11 -0.12 -8.65
C ALA A 111 2.48 1.01 -7.65
N ALA A 112 3.41 0.73 -6.72
CA ALA A 112 3.87 1.71 -5.76
C ALA A 112 4.59 2.90 -6.42
N ARG A 113 5.39 2.66 -7.48
CA ARG A 113 6.02 3.75 -8.25
C ARG A 113 4.98 4.64 -8.92
N ALA A 114 3.95 4.07 -9.52
CA ALA A 114 2.86 4.83 -10.13
C ALA A 114 2.08 5.65 -9.09
N LEU A 115 1.83 5.09 -7.90
CA LEU A 115 1.16 5.82 -6.82
C LEU A 115 2.06 6.91 -6.23
N ALA A 116 3.37 6.67 -6.09
CA ALA A 116 4.33 7.68 -5.65
C ALA A 116 4.37 8.89 -6.60
N ALA A 117 4.32 8.66 -7.91
CA ALA A 117 4.21 9.73 -8.91
C ALA A 117 2.94 10.58 -8.70
N VAL A 118 1.80 9.95 -8.43
CA VAL A 118 0.55 10.68 -8.08
C VAL A 118 0.71 11.46 -6.79
N ALA A 119 1.34 10.89 -5.76
CA ALA A 119 1.57 11.57 -4.49
C ALA A 119 2.38 12.87 -4.68
N PHE A 120 3.48 12.80 -5.42
CA PHE A 120 4.36 13.94 -5.64
C PHE A 120 3.80 14.95 -6.64
N ASP A 121 3.29 14.48 -7.79
CA ASP A 121 2.97 15.37 -8.92
C ASP A 121 1.54 15.95 -8.82
N ARG A 122 0.62 15.26 -8.14
CA ARG A 122 -0.79 15.69 -8.08
C ARG A 122 -1.28 16.04 -6.69
N LEU A 123 -0.76 15.39 -5.64
CA LEU A 123 -1.21 15.61 -4.27
C LEU A 123 -0.27 16.50 -3.47
N GLY A 124 0.84 16.96 -4.07
CA GLY A 124 1.78 17.89 -3.44
C GLY A 124 2.54 17.30 -2.24
N VAL A 125 2.64 15.98 -2.16
CA VAL A 125 3.42 15.32 -1.11
C VAL A 125 4.90 15.73 -1.25
N HIS A 126 5.51 16.16 -0.15
CA HIS A 126 6.93 16.49 -0.08
C HIS A 126 7.78 15.27 0.31
N ARG A 127 7.29 14.50 1.26
CA ARG A 127 7.98 13.32 1.79
C ARG A 127 7.04 12.12 1.80
N LEU A 128 7.47 11.05 1.16
CA LEU A 128 6.79 9.77 1.15
C LEU A 128 7.56 8.77 2.01
N PHE A 129 6.87 8.04 2.89
CA PHE A 129 7.50 7.01 3.70
C PHE A 129 6.67 5.73 3.73
N ALA A 130 7.32 4.62 4.02
CA ALA A 130 6.70 3.31 4.23
C ALA A 130 7.18 2.73 5.56
N ARG A 131 6.28 2.13 6.33
CA ARG A 131 6.59 1.30 7.50
C ARG A 131 6.33 -0.15 7.16
N LEU A 132 7.24 -1.01 7.54
CA LEU A 132 7.14 -2.43 7.22
C LEU A 132 7.86 -3.28 8.26
N ASP A 133 7.31 -4.45 8.50
CA ASP A 133 7.90 -5.45 9.38
C ASP A 133 9.31 -5.84 8.91
N VAL A 134 10.25 -5.94 9.85
CA VAL A 134 11.67 -6.28 9.55
C VAL A 134 11.82 -7.66 8.91
N GLU A 135 10.86 -8.57 9.12
CA GLU A 135 10.84 -9.90 8.50
C GLU A 135 10.22 -9.91 7.09
N ASN A 136 9.58 -8.80 6.67
CA ASN A 136 8.96 -8.70 5.35
C ASN A 136 9.98 -8.37 4.26
N ALA A 137 10.83 -9.35 3.93
CA ALA A 137 11.84 -9.21 2.89
C ALA A 137 11.27 -8.80 1.52
N GLY A 138 10.01 -9.15 1.24
CA GLY A 138 9.32 -8.73 0.01
C GLY A 138 9.15 -7.21 -0.05
N SER A 139 8.60 -6.62 1.01
CA SER A 139 8.39 -5.18 1.10
C SER A 139 9.70 -4.38 1.22
N ILE A 140 10.71 -4.92 1.91
CA ILE A 140 12.05 -4.32 1.95
C ILE A 140 12.59 -4.14 0.53
N ARG A 141 12.55 -5.19 -0.29
CA ARG A 141 13.00 -5.12 -1.69
C ARG A 141 12.19 -4.15 -2.55
N VAL A 142 10.91 -3.95 -2.25
CA VAL A 142 10.10 -2.93 -2.95
C VAL A 142 10.63 -1.53 -2.61
N CYS A 143 10.84 -1.21 -1.33
CA CYS A 143 11.41 0.09 -0.92
C CYS A 143 12.77 0.37 -1.57
N GLU A 144 13.67 -0.63 -1.57
CA GLU A 144 14.98 -0.52 -2.18
C GLU A 144 14.92 -0.28 -3.70
N ARG A 145 14.02 -0.99 -4.41
CA ARG A 145 13.81 -0.80 -5.86
C ARG A 145 13.12 0.52 -6.20
N LEU A 146 12.39 1.10 -5.27
CA LEU A 146 11.86 2.45 -5.40
C LEU A 146 12.93 3.52 -5.16
N GLY A 147 14.10 3.16 -4.63
CA GLY A 147 15.14 4.12 -4.27
C GLY A 147 14.91 4.78 -2.90
N MET A 148 14.03 4.24 -2.08
CA MET A 148 13.80 4.75 -0.73
C MET A 148 14.98 4.40 0.18
N ARG A 149 15.40 5.33 1.03
CA ARG A 149 16.44 5.09 2.05
C ARG A 149 15.82 4.63 3.37
N ARG A 150 16.47 3.71 4.05
CA ARG A 150 16.05 3.32 5.41
C ARG A 150 16.47 4.39 6.40
N GLU A 151 15.51 4.98 7.10
CA GLU A 151 15.72 6.06 8.08
C GLU A 151 15.65 5.60 9.53
N ALA A 152 14.88 4.54 9.82
CA ALA A 152 14.74 4.06 11.19
C ALA A 152 14.56 2.53 11.27
N HIS A 153 14.92 2.00 12.44
CA HIS A 153 14.59 0.68 12.92
C HIS A 153 13.89 0.84 14.28
N LEU A 154 12.61 0.56 14.31
CA LEU A 154 11.78 0.65 15.51
C LEU A 154 11.71 -0.74 16.13
N VAL A 155 12.40 -0.92 17.26
CA VAL A 155 12.50 -2.23 17.91
C VAL A 155 11.29 -2.45 18.82
N GLU A 156 10.60 -3.57 18.63
CA GLU A 156 9.44 -3.99 19.43
C GLU A 156 8.37 -2.90 19.58
N ASN A 157 8.12 -2.15 18.50
CA ASN A 157 7.23 -0.99 18.51
C ASN A 157 5.77 -1.35 18.20
N ASP A 158 5.48 -2.57 17.79
CA ASP A 158 4.13 -3.06 17.58
C ASP A 158 3.93 -4.45 18.21
N ARG A 159 2.69 -4.85 18.40
CA ARG A 159 2.38 -6.14 19.03
C ARG A 159 1.12 -6.75 18.42
N TYR A 160 1.24 -8.01 17.99
CA TYR A 160 0.13 -8.79 17.48
C TYR A 160 0.21 -10.23 17.98
N ASP A 161 -0.93 -10.79 18.40
CA ASP A 161 -1.05 -12.18 18.88
C ASP A 161 0.00 -12.56 19.94
N GLY A 162 0.23 -11.63 20.88
CA GLY A 162 1.16 -11.82 21.98
C GLY A 162 2.63 -11.67 21.63
N ARG A 163 2.99 -11.44 20.37
CA ARG A 163 4.36 -11.29 19.89
C ARG A 163 4.68 -9.83 19.62
N TRP A 164 5.86 -9.38 20.02
CA TRP A 164 6.40 -8.09 19.66
C TRP A 164 6.96 -8.13 18.23
N GLY A 165 6.64 -7.11 17.47
CA GLY A 165 7.15 -6.88 16.14
C GLY A 165 8.03 -5.64 16.08
N SER A 166 8.94 -5.62 15.12
CA SER A 166 9.82 -4.47 14.86
C SER A 166 9.61 -4.00 13.43
N GLU A 167 9.76 -2.70 13.20
CA GLU A 167 9.53 -2.12 11.89
C GLU A 167 10.75 -1.35 11.39
N TYR A 168 10.95 -1.37 10.08
CA TYR A 168 11.78 -0.40 9.38
C TYR A 168 10.91 0.74 8.86
N VAL A 169 11.47 1.96 8.90
CA VAL A 169 10.93 3.12 8.18
C VAL A 169 11.83 3.41 7.00
N TYR A 170 11.26 3.36 5.81
CA TYR A 170 11.88 3.79 4.57
C TYR A 170 11.24 5.09 4.10
N ALA A 171 12.02 6.01 3.54
CA ALA A 171 11.48 7.27 3.04
C ALA A 171 12.21 7.79 1.81
N ALA A 172 11.54 8.67 1.07
CA ALA A 172 12.11 9.42 -0.02
C ALA A 172 11.43 10.78 -0.18
N LEU A 173 12.18 11.73 -0.73
CA LEU A 173 11.69 13.02 -1.18
C LEU A 173 11.38 12.98 -2.68
N ALA A 174 10.56 13.90 -3.15
CA ALA A 174 10.12 13.93 -4.55
C ALA A 174 11.27 13.89 -5.56
N HIS A 175 12.37 14.60 -5.27
CA HIS A 175 13.52 14.65 -6.18
C HIS A 175 14.39 13.38 -6.17
N GLU A 176 14.24 12.52 -5.16
CA GLU A 176 15.00 11.26 -5.02
C GLU A 176 14.37 10.11 -5.83
N LEU A 177 13.06 10.17 -6.10
CA LEU A 177 12.32 9.11 -6.82
C LEU A 177 12.02 9.46 -8.30
N ARG A 178 12.37 10.64 -8.77
CA ARG A 178 12.19 11.06 -10.15
C ARG A 178 13.34 10.56 -11.03
N HIS A 179 13.25 9.28 -11.43
CA HIS A 179 14.10 8.70 -12.48
C HIS A 179 13.34 7.69 -13.33
#